data_332c9b657b4d1837dd59830dac2c91f8
#
_entry.id   332c9b657b4d1837dd59830dac2c91f8
#
_cell.length_a   1.000
_cell.length_b   1.000
_cell.length_c   1.000
_cell.angle_alpha   90.00
_cell.angle_beta   90.00
_cell.angle_gamma   90.00
#
_symmetry.space_group_name_H-M   'P 1'
#
loop_
_entity.id
_entity.type
_entity.pdbx_description
1 polymer ?
#
loop_
_entity_poly.entity_id
_entity_poly.type
_entity_poly.pdbx_seq_one_letter_code
_entity_poly.pdbx_strand_id
1 'polypeptide(L)'
;LHQIDKAIRTTRTDVEGMARETTTLNQQLIDVRREEARLYGQIAAIRLKSLGAKETGVDALAGVDDQAQRLLAQHEDHLKDAQQTLATARDHLTALEDARLAQGNTLQTAITEHEEAAEATRLRLENDADYQVQATALEKANAVVDHAASKQQVAAKDRQNKGKPYENDPLFSYLWERKFATKAYRAFPLFAMLDRWVAGLIRYRDARLNYERLLDLPQRLDEHLAYVNEKASALADQIEAYERKALEADGVTALRDAVTREREALDNLDTEITQAEDAHEAAIAALSDMSAGTRGPMAEARNLLTNTLQSKSIPDLKLLAAETLTEEDDALVDQLGSIRLERYGVEDTIKAAERSRKARRGTLSELEKLRRRFKQMRFDSHQSQFHSAEMISLLLTDFARGTLGPTEVWRQLEKSHRVKRRDWQDDL
;
A
#
# COMPACT_ATOMS: atom_id res chain seq x y z
N LEU A 1 8.00 4.21 -7.23
CA LEU A 1 7.88 4.68 -5.87
C LEU A 1 8.57 6.04 -5.67
N HIS A 2 9.85 6.21 -6.01
CA HIS A 2 10.61 7.47 -5.86
C HIS A 2 9.85 8.72 -6.39
N GLN A 3 9.16 8.63 -7.51
CA GLN A 3 8.38 9.76 -8.05
C GLN A 3 7.15 10.08 -7.18
N ILE A 4 6.51 9.06 -6.59
CA ILE A 4 5.39 9.24 -5.67
C ILE A 4 5.90 9.91 -4.38
N ASP A 5 6.99 9.42 -3.81
CA ASP A 5 7.59 10.00 -2.60
C ASP A 5 8.01 11.46 -2.83
N LYS A 6 8.60 11.77 -3.99
CA LYS A 6 8.92 13.15 -4.38
C LYS A 6 7.66 14.04 -4.45
N ALA A 7 6.59 13.54 -5.06
CA ALA A 7 5.32 14.29 -5.14
C ALA A 7 4.71 14.52 -3.75
N ILE A 8 4.77 13.53 -2.86
CA ILE A 8 4.34 13.65 -1.46
C ILE A 8 5.14 14.72 -0.73
N ARG A 9 6.48 14.68 -0.78
CA ARG A 9 7.36 15.67 -0.14
C ARG A 9 7.05 17.09 -0.62
N THR A 10 6.94 17.30 -1.93
CA THR A 10 6.61 18.62 -2.50
C THR A 10 5.24 19.11 -2.03
N THR A 11 4.21 18.26 -2.11
CA THR A 11 2.85 18.63 -1.70
C THR A 11 2.77 18.91 -0.20
N ARG A 12 3.53 18.20 0.62
CA ARG A 12 3.65 18.42 2.07
C ARG A 12 4.25 19.79 2.37
N THR A 13 5.37 20.14 1.74
CA THR A 13 5.98 21.46 1.86
C THR A 13 5.02 22.59 1.47
N ASP A 14 4.21 22.40 0.43
CA ASP A 14 3.18 23.36 0.03
C ASP A 14 2.10 23.53 1.12
N VAL A 15 1.60 22.43 1.69
CA VAL A 15 0.61 22.46 2.78
C VAL A 15 1.14 23.17 4.01
N GLU A 16 2.39 22.93 4.38
CA GLU A 16 3.06 23.61 5.50
C GLU A 16 3.28 25.11 5.21
N GLY A 17 3.64 25.46 3.97
CA GLY A 17 3.75 26.86 3.53
C GLY A 17 2.41 27.59 3.68
N MET A 18 1.33 27.00 3.20
CA MET A 18 -0.03 27.54 3.33
C MET A 18 -0.50 27.63 4.78
N ALA A 19 -0.08 26.69 5.65
CA ALA A 19 -0.39 26.74 7.08
C ALA A 19 0.28 27.96 7.73
N ARG A 20 1.57 28.21 7.44
CA ARG A 20 2.30 29.40 7.91
C ARG A 20 1.65 30.69 7.43
N GLU A 21 1.27 30.77 6.16
CA GLU A 21 0.54 31.92 5.59
C GLU A 21 -0.78 32.18 6.34
N THR A 22 -1.56 31.13 6.59
CA THR A 22 -2.81 31.22 7.35
C THR A 22 -2.55 31.74 8.78
N THR A 23 -1.48 31.29 9.43
CA THR A 23 -1.08 31.79 10.76
C THR A 23 -0.73 33.27 10.72
N THR A 24 0.02 33.72 9.73
CA THR A 24 0.35 35.15 9.56
C THR A 24 -0.90 36.02 9.34
N LEU A 25 -1.82 35.55 8.48
CA LEU A 25 -3.09 36.24 8.24
C LEU A 25 -3.97 36.33 9.51
N ASN A 26 -4.03 35.26 10.29
CA ASN A 26 -4.74 35.28 11.57
C ASN A 26 -4.08 36.27 12.58
N GLN A 27 -2.76 36.36 12.59
CA GLN A 27 -2.07 37.37 13.40
C GLN A 27 -2.43 38.79 12.94
N GLN A 28 -2.44 39.04 11.64
CA GLN A 28 -2.91 40.34 11.10
C GLN A 28 -4.35 40.65 11.51
N LEU A 29 -5.25 39.64 11.49
CA LEU A 29 -6.64 39.82 11.95
C LEU A 29 -6.71 40.19 13.43
N ILE A 30 -5.85 39.63 14.27
CA ILE A 30 -5.74 39.98 15.69
C ILE A 30 -5.34 41.44 15.83
N ASP A 31 -4.30 41.86 15.09
CA ASP A 31 -3.77 43.22 15.18
C ASP A 31 -4.81 44.25 14.72
N VAL A 32 -5.49 43.97 13.60
CA VAL A 32 -6.60 44.82 13.12
C VAL A 32 -7.75 44.91 14.13
N ARG A 33 -8.13 43.80 14.75
CA ARG A 33 -9.18 43.81 15.81
C ARG A 33 -8.73 44.53 17.08
N ARG A 34 -7.45 44.44 17.43
CA ARG A 34 -6.90 45.22 18.55
C ARG A 34 -6.93 46.71 18.26
N GLU A 35 -6.60 47.13 17.06
CA GLU A 35 -6.68 48.53 16.64
C GLU A 35 -8.12 49.02 16.60
N GLU A 36 -9.04 48.21 16.08
CA GLU A 36 -10.52 48.51 16.14
C GLU A 36 -10.96 48.75 17.60
N ALA A 37 -10.56 47.86 18.52
CA ALA A 37 -10.88 47.97 19.95
C ALA A 37 -10.24 49.23 20.60
N ARG A 38 -9.00 49.58 20.20
CA ARG A 38 -8.29 50.79 20.65
C ARG A 38 -9.04 52.03 20.22
N LEU A 39 -9.47 52.12 18.95
CA LEU A 39 -10.23 53.25 18.41
C LEU A 39 -11.57 53.41 19.17
N TYR A 40 -12.29 52.31 19.43
CA TYR A 40 -13.51 52.39 20.30
C TYR A 40 -13.19 52.92 21.68
N GLY A 41 -12.08 52.51 22.28
CA GLY A 41 -11.63 53.00 23.59
C GLY A 41 -11.36 54.52 23.57
N GLN A 42 -10.71 55.00 22.51
CA GLN A 42 -10.42 56.42 22.38
C GLN A 42 -11.70 57.25 22.14
N ILE A 43 -12.59 56.79 21.29
CA ILE A 43 -13.91 57.41 21.05
C ILE A 43 -14.69 57.48 22.40
N ALA A 44 -14.72 56.37 23.16
CA ALA A 44 -15.38 56.32 24.44
C ALA A 44 -14.76 57.32 25.46
N ALA A 45 -13.40 57.40 25.50
CA ALA A 45 -12.71 58.33 26.40
C ALA A 45 -12.95 59.79 26.09
N ILE A 46 -12.97 60.20 24.79
CA ILE A 46 -13.27 61.57 24.40
C ILE A 46 -14.69 61.96 24.78
N ARG A 47 -15.64 61.03 24.59
CA ARG A 47 -17.05 61.23 24.93
C ARG A 47 -17.30 61.29 26.41
N LEU A 48 -16.64 60.47 27.20
CA LEU A 48 -16.72 60.52 28.69
C LEU A 48 -16.20 61.87 29.21
N LYS A 49 -15.15 62.43 28.58
CA LYS A 49 -14.66 63.78 28.91
C LYS A 49 -15.68 64.85 28.56
N SER A 50 -16.32 64.77 27.41
CA SER A 50 -17.32 65.76 26.96
C SER A 50 -18.62 65.72 27.79
N LEU A 51 -19.01 64.58 28.32
CA LEU A 51 -20.20 64.38 29.17
C LEU A 51 -19.96 64.60 30.65
N GLY A 52 -18.76 64.97 31.10
CA GLY A 52 -18.44 65.19 32.51
C GLY A 52 -18.49 63.91 33.38
N ALA A 53 -18.60 62.72 32.73
CA ALA A 53 -18.64 61.45 33.42
C ALA A 53 -17.20 60.95 33.74
N LYS A 54 -16.80 61.10 35.01
CA LYS A 54 -15.49 60.69 35.50
C LYS A 54 -15.39 59.16 35.63
N GLU A 55 -14.34 58.62 35.07
CA GLU A 55 -13.50 57.49 35.51
C GLU A 55 -14.04 56.04 35.47
N THR A 56 -15.30 55.71 35.54
CA THR A 56 -15.76 54.32 35.66
C THR A 56 -15.76 53.52 34.34
N GLY A 57 -15.69 54.20 33.20
CA GLY A 57 -15.71 53.54 31.89
C GLY A 57 -14.32 53.17 31.34
N VAL A 58 -13.30 53.93 31.75
CA VAL A 58 -11.92 53.77 31.29
C VAL A 58 -11.24 52.57 32.02
N ASP A 59 -11.48 52.46 33.35
CA ASP A 59 -10.91 51.35 34.12
C ASP A 59 -11.48 49.97 33.75
N ALA A 60 -12.78 49.92 33.41
CA ALA A 60 -13.39 48.68 32.94
C ALA A 60 -12.86 48.22 31.58
N LEU A 61 -12.46 49.13 30.68
CA LEU A 61 -11.82 48.81 29.43
C LEU A 61 -10.34 48.42 29.61
N ALA A 62 -9.59 49.12 30.49
CA ALA A 62 -8.21 48.83 30.79
C ALA A 62 -8.02 47.40 31.37
N GLY A 63 -8.90 47.00 32.32
CA GLY A 63 -8.87 45.66 32.89
C GLY A 63 -9.23 44.54 31.91
N VAL A 64 -10.11 44.83 30.94
CA VAL A 64 -10.44 43.89 29.83
C VAL A 64 -9.29 43.77 28.85
N ASP A 65 -8.63 44.86 28.54
CA ASP A 65 -7.47 44.91 27.62
C ASP A 65 -6.29 44.10 28.19
N ASP A 66 -5.99 44.24 29.47
CA ASP A 66 -4.98 43.45 30.19
C ASP A 66 -5.29 41.95 30.15
N GLN A 67 -6.56 41.58 30.36
CA GLN A 67 -6.99 40.19 30.32
C GLN A 67 -6.92 39.63 28.92
N ALA A 68 -7.33 40.40 27.89
CA ALA A 68 -7.22 40.01 26.49
C ALA A 68 -5.74 39.83 26.06
N GLN A 69 -4.84 40.72 26.52
CA GLN A 69 -3.40 40.62 26.26
C GLN A 69 -2.80 39.35 26.86
N ARG A 70 -3.18 38.97 28.11
CA ARG A 70 -2.72 37.71 28.71
C ARG A 70 -3.19 36.47 27.92
N LEU A 71 -4.46 36.46 27.48
CA LEU A 71 -4.99 35.38 26.64
C LEU A 71 -4.30 35.32 25.26
N LEU A 72 -3.97 36.46 24.68
CA LEU A 72 -3.21 36.51 23.44
C LEU A 72 -1.78 35.97 23.61
N ALA A 73 -1.10 36.35 24.69
CA ALA A 73 0.23 35.80 25.01
C ALA A 73 0.19 34.27 25.19
N GLN A 74 -0.79 33.75 25.90
CA GLN A 74 -1.02 32.30 26.03
C GLN A 74 -1.30 31.64 24.67
N HIS A 75 -2.04 32.31 23.80
CA HIS A 75 -2.30 31.81 22.44
C HIS A 75 -1.03 31.78 21.58
N GLU A 76 -0.17 32.82 21.68
CA GLU A 76 1.12 32.86 21.00
C GLU A 76 2.05 31.72 21.47
N ASP A 77 2.09 31.44 22.78
CA ASP A 77 2.86 30.30 23.32
C ASP A 77 2.33 28.96 22.79
N HIS A 78 1.00 28.75 22.80
CA HIS A 78 0.41 27.53 22.25
C HIS A 78 0.65 27.38 20.75
N LEU A 79 0.60 28.49 19.98
CA LEU A 79 0.94 28.48 18.55
C LEU A 79 2.40 28.08 18.32
N LYS A 80 3.32 28.64 19.14
CA LYS A 80 4.75 28.31 19.07
C LYS A 80 4.99 26.84 19.38
N ASP A 81 4.35 26.29 20.40
CA ASP A 81 4.44 24.88 20.76
C ASP A 81 3.89 23.98 19.64
N ALA A 82 2.75 24.35 19.04
CA ALA A 82 2.18 23.61 17.90
C ALA A 82 3.08 23.67 16.66
N GLN A 83 3.72 24.84 16.39
CA GLN A 83 4.70 24.98 15.30
C GLN A 83 5.94 24.10 15.54
N GLN A 84 6.42 24.06 16.79
CA GLN A 84 7.56 23.22 17.15
C GLN A 84 7.21 21.72 17.02
N THR A 85 6.01 21.33 17.47
CA THR A 85 5.51 19.95 17.31
C THR A 85 5.43 19.56 15.83
N LEU A 86 4.92 20.45 14.98
CA LEU A 86 4.89 20.22 13.53
C LEU A 86 6.31 20.11 12.95
N ALA A 87 7.22 20.97 13.35
CA ALA A 87 8.60 20.93 12.87
C ALA A 87 9.28 19.61 13.27
N THR A 88 9.15 19.17 14.52
CA THR A 88 9.70 17.89 14.98
C THR A 88 9.09 16.69 14.27
N ALA A 89 7.77 16.68 14.06
CA ALA A 89 7.08 15.61 13.32
C ALA A 89 7.55 15.56 11.85
N ARG A 90 7.72 16.71 11.22
CA ARG A 90 8.26 16.81 9.85
C ARG A 90 9.67 16.27 9.76
N ASP A 91 10.56 16.72 10.67
CA ASP A 91 11.98 16.34 10.64
C ASP A 91 12.13 14.84 10.90
N HIS A 92 11.35 14.29 11.82
CA HIS A 92 11.29 12.85 12.07
C HIS A 92 10.84 12.06 10.82
N LEU A 93 9.77 12.51 10.16
CA LEU A 93 9.27 11.88 8.95
C LEU A 93 10.32 11.94 7.82
N THR A 94 11.01 13.09 7.65
CA THR A 94 12.06 13.23 6.65
C THR A 94 13.23 12.27 6.93
N ALA A 95 13.64 12.14 8.20
CA ALA A 95 14.69 11.22 8.59
C ALA A 95 14.35 9.75 8.28
N LEU A 96 13.10 9.35 8.54
CA LEU A 96 12.62 7.99 8.19
C LEU A 96 12.57 7.77 6.68
N GLU A 97 12.15 8.77 5.89
CA GLU A 97 12.15 8.68 4.43
C GLU A 97 13.57 8.56 3.85
N ASP A 98 14.54 9.26 4.44
CA ASP A 98 15.96 9.15 4.05
C ASP A 98 16.56 7.80 4.48
N ALA A 99 16.23 7.31 5.68
CA ALA A 99 16.62 5.99 6.15
C ALA A 99 16.05 4.88 5.23
N ARG A 100 14.78 5.02 4.82
CA ARG A 100 14.14 4.11 3.88
C ARG A 100 14.85 4.09 2.51
N LEU A 101 15.24 5.26 2.02
CA LEU A 101 16.00 5.34 0.76
C LEU A 101 17.35 4.63 0.87
N ALA A 102 18.07 4.85 1.96
CA ALA A 102 19.34 4.17 2.24
C ALA A 102 19.13 2.65 2.34
N GLN A 103 18.12 2.20 3.11
CA GLN A 103 17.78 0.79 3.26
C GLN A 103 17.41 0.15 1.92
N GLY A 104 16.69 0.87 1.06
CA GLY A 104 16.37 0.41 -0.30
C GLY A 104 17.62 0.16 -1.16
N ASN A 105 18.63 1.01 -1.03
CA ASN A 105 19.91 0.82 -1.71
C ASN A 105 20.67 -0.39 -1.15
N THR A 106 20.67 -0.58 0.17
CA THR A 106 21.28 -1.75 0.83
C THR A 106 20.62 -3.05 0.36
N LEU A 107 19.28 -3.08 0.33
CA LEU A 107 18.54 -4.23 -0.21
C LEU A 107 18.90 -4.51 -1.67
N GLN A 108 18.99 -3.46 -2.50
CA GLN A 108 19.37 -3.63 -3.91
C GLN A 108 20.79 -4.21 -4.07
N THR A 109 21.72 -3.78 -3.23
CA THR A 109 23.09 -4.33 -3.19
C THR A 109 23.05 -5.81 -2.79
N ALA A 110 22.35 -6.16 -1.71
CA ALA A 110 22.23 -7.54 -1.26
C ALA A 110 21.57 -8.45 -2.31
N ILE A 111 20.57 -7.96 -3.07
CA ILE A 111 19.96 -8.69 -4.18
C ILE A 111 20.99 -8.94 -5.28
N THR A 112 21.76 -7.92 -5.67
CA THR A 112 22.78 -8.05 -6.72
C THR A 112 23.85 -9.04 -6.33
N GLU A 113 24.36 -8.97 -5.09
CA GLU A 113 25.35 -9.92 -4.57
C GLU A 113 24.83 -11.37 -4.54
N HIS A 114 23.55 -11.54 -4.15
CA HIS A 114 22.91 -12.86 -4.18
C HIS A 114 22.76 -13.39 -5.60
N GLU A 115 22.30 -12.57 -6.55
CA GLU A 115 22.13 -12.95 -7.97
C GLU A 115 23.48 -13.31 -8.61
N GLU A 116 24.53 -12.52 -8.38
CA GLU A 116 25.89 -12.79 -8.87
C GLU A 116 26.47 -14.09 -8.30
N ALA A 117 26.32 -14.32 -7.00
CA ALA A 117 26.79 -15.54 -6.36
C ALA A 117 26.01 -16.78 -6.83
N ALA A 118 24.70 -16.68 -6.98
CA ALA A 118 23.87 -17.76 -7.50
C ALA A 118 24.25 -18.12 -8.94
N GLU A 119 24.46 -17.12 -9.79
CA GLU A 119 24.89 -17.32 -11.18
C GLU A 119 26.30 -17.91 -11.25
N ALA A 120 27.23 -17.47 -10.41
CA ALA A 120 28.56 -18.05 -10.33
C ALA A 120 28.52 -19.54 -9.90
N THR A 121 27.67 -19.88 -8.91
CA THR A 121 27.45 -21.26 -8.49
C THR A 121 26.86 -22.10 -9.61
N ARG A 122 25.86 -21.58 -10.36
CA ARG A 122 25.26 -22.25 -11.50
C ARG A 122 26.30 -22.57 -12.59
N LEU A 123 27.10 -21.58 -12.97
CA LEU A 123 28.15 -21.75 -13.97
C LEU A 123 29.22 -22.76 -13.51
N ARG A 124 29.52 -22.78 -12.20
CA ARG A 124 30.45 -23.75 -11.63
C ARG A 124 29.86 -25.16 -11.69
N LEU A 125 28.60 -25.34 -11.34
CA LEU A 125 27.89 -26.63 -11.41
C LEU A 125 27.78 -27.13 -12.84
N GLU A 126 27.48 -26.27 -13.81
CA GLU A 126 27.44 -26.64 -15.23
C GLU A 126 28.78 -27.21 -15.75
N ASN A 127 29.89 -26.78 -15.16
CA ASN A 127 31.23 -27.27 -15.49
C ASN A 127 31.72 -28.40 -14.58
N ASP A 128 30.95 -28.81 -13.56
CA ASP A 128 31.28 -29.87 -12.63
C ASP A 128 30.96 -31.24 -13.27
N ALA A 129 32.00 -32.08 -13.40
CA ALA A 129 31.89 -33.40 -14.04
C ALA A 129 30.92 -34.33 -13.31
N ASP A 130 30.90 -34.28 -11.96
CA ASP A 130 30.04 -35.14 -11.16
C ASP A 130 28.59 -34.71 -11.26
N TYR A 131 28.33 -33.39 -11.28
CA TYR A 131 27.02 -32.85 -11.52
C TYR A 131 26.48 -33.20 -12.92
N GLN A 132 27.30 -33.04 -13.97
CA GLN A 132 26.95 -33.41 -15.33
C GLN A 132 26.58 -34.87 -15.48
N VAL A 133 27.31 -35.78 -14.79
CA VAL A 133 26.99 -37.21 -14.78
C VAL A 133 25.62 -37.44 -14.15
N GLN A 134 25.33 -36.82 -13.03
CA GLN A 134 24.01 -36.94 -12.35
C GLN A 134 22.89 -36.34 -13.19
N ALA A 135 23.08 -35.14 -13.75
CA ALA A 135 22.12 -34.49 -14.62
C ALA A 135 21.78 -35.32 -15.84
N THR A 136 22.82 -35.90 -16.48
CA THR A 136 22.65 -36.83 -17.63
C THR A 136 21.91 -38.10 -17.20
N ALA A 137 22.17 -38.60 -16.01
CA ALA A 137 21.48 -39.79 -15.48
C ALA A 137 19.98 -39.49 -15.23
N LEU A 138 19.66 -38.33 -14.68
CA LEU A 138 18.28 -37.88 -14.49
C LEU A 138 17.54 -37.69 -15.83
N GLU A 139 18.18 -37.06 -16.80
CA GLU A 139 17.61 -36.87 -18.14
C GLU A 139 17.26 -38.23 -18.78
N LYS A 140 18.17 -39.22 -18.70
CA LYS A 140 17.92 -40.57 -19.18
C LYS A 140 16.79 -41.25 -18.41
N ALA A 141 16.72 -41.07 -17.09
CA ALA A 141 15.66 -41.64 -16.27
C ALA A 141 14.29 -41.03 -16.65
N ASN A 142 14.21 -39.74 -16.84
CA ASN A 142 13.01 -39.05 -17.31
C ASN A 142 12.56 -39.53 -18.68
N ALA A 143 13.50 -39.71 -19.61
CA ALA A 143 13.18 -40.28 -20.92
C ALA A 143 12.61 -41.70 -20.83
N VAL A 144 13.09 -42.51 -19.86
CA VAL A 144 12.52 -43.84 -19.59
C VAL A 144 11.11 -43.74 -18.99
N VAL A 145 10.88 -42.80 -18.09
CA VAL A 145 9.54 -42.50 -17.52
C VAL A 145 8.57 -42.11 -18.61
N ASP A 146 8.93 -41.20 -19.50
CA ASP A 146 8.07 -40.75 -20.60
C ASP A 146 7.72 -41.90 -21.54
N HIS A 147 8.71 -42.75 -21.82
CA HIS A 147 8.47 -43.92 -22.65
C HIS A 147 7.56 -44.97 -21.98
N ALA A 148 7.76 -45.20 -20.65
CA ALA A 148 6.91 -46.09 -19.89
C ALA A 148 5.47 -45.56 -19.80
N ALA A 149 5.29 -44.26 -19.56
CA ALA A 149 3.99 -43.58 -19.52
C ALA A 149 3.27 -43.69 -20.86
N SER A 150 3.99 -43.46 -21.95
CA SER A 150 3.42 -43.62 -23.34
C SER A 150 2.94 -45.05 -23.59
N LYS A 151 3.74 -46.06 -23.21
CA LYS A 151 3.34 -47.48 -23.33
C LYS A 151 2.15 -47.84 -22.47
N GLN A 152 2.12 -47.34 -21.24
CA GLN A 152 1.00 -47.54 -20.32
C GLN A 152 -0.29 -46.95 -20.93
N GLN A 153 -0.22 -45.74 -21.45
CA GLN A 153 -1.38 -45.08 -22.08
C GLN A 153 -1.90 -45.88 -23.30
N VAL A 154 -1.00 -46.40 -24.10
CA VAL A 154 -1.36 -47.23 -25.29
C VAL A 154 -2.00 -48.52 -24.80
N ALA A 155 -1.45 -49.22 -23.81
CA ALA A 155 -2.02 -50.44 -23.27
C ALA A 155 -3.38 -50.21 -22.60
N ALA A 156 -3.57 -49.09 -21.88
CA ALA A 156 -4.87 -48.72 -21.32
C ALA A 156 -5.93 -48.47 -22.42
N LYS A 157 -5.59 -47.78 -23.51
CA LYS A 157 -6.47 -47.59 -24.67
C LYS A 157 -6.77 -48.91 -25.36
N ASP A 158 -5.76 -49.76 -25.53
CA ASP A 158 -5.95 -51.09 -26.11
C ASP A 158 -6.88 -51.97 -25.25
N ARG A 159 -6.69 -51.95 -23.93
CA ARG A 159 -7.57 -52.59 -22.98
C ARG A 159 -9.04 -52.12 -23.17
N GLN A 160 -9.24 -50.81 -23.25
CA GLN A 160 -10.57 -50.20 -23.40
C GLN A 160 -11.21 -50.56 -24.75
N ASN A 161 -10.44 -50.51 -25.84
CA ASN A 161 -10.96 -50.69 -27.20
C ASN A 161 -11.10 -52.18 -27.58
N LYS A 162 -10.01 -52.96 -27.33
CA LYS A 162 -9.94 -54.39 -27.72
C LYS A 162 -10.59 -55.31 -26.66
N GLY A 163 -10.83 -54.84 -25.44
CA GLY A 163 -11.55 -55.56 -24.38
C GLY A 163 -13.06 -55.58 -24.59
N LYS A 164 -13.64 -54.48 -25.13
CA LYS A 164 -15.08 -54.37 -25.38
C LYS A 164 -15.69 -55.53 -26.18
N PRO A 165 -15.10 -56.07 -27.28
CA PRO A 165 -15.65 -57.22 -27.99
C PRO A 165 -15.80 -58.47 -27.11
N TYR A 166 -14.85 -58.71 -26.19
CA TYR A 166 -14.92 -59.82 -25.24
C TYR A 166 -15.98 -59.59 -24.17
N GLU A 167 -16.05 -58.39 -23.63
CA GLU A 167 -17.00 -57.99 -22.58
C GLU A 167 -18.46 -57.97 -23.09
N ASN A 168 -18.66 -57.61 -24.36
CA ASN A 168 -19.98 -57.58 -25.02
C ASN A 168 -20.41 -58.91 -25.59
N ASP A 169 -19.53 -59.94 -25.62
CA ASP A 169 -19.89 -61.28 -26.05
C ASP A 169 -20.53 -62.07 -24.85
N PRO A 170 -21.84 -62.34 -24.89
CA PRO A 170 -22.51 -63.02 -23.79
C PRO A 170 -21.94 -64.42 -23.50
N LEU A 171 -21.47 -65.13 -24.54
CA LEU A 171 -20.95 -66.49 -24.39
C LEU A 171 -19.52 -66.45 -23.76
N PHE A 172 -18.73 -65.49 -24.17
CA PHE A 172 -17.42 -65.28 -23.54
C PHE A 172 -17.56 -64.85 -22.09
N SER A 173 -18.41 -63.86 -21.78
CA SER A 173 -18.64 -63.33 -20.42
C SER A 173 -19.19 -64.44 -19.51
N TYR A 174 -20.13 -65.24 -19.98
CA TYR A 174 -20.66 -66.39 -19.24
C TYR A 174 -19.55 -67.39 -18.81
N LEU A 175 -18.69 -67.80 -19.75
CA LEU A 175 -17.58 -68.71 -19.47
C LEU A 175 -16.50 -68.06 -18.60
N TRP A 176 -16.27 -66.79 -18.77
CA TRP A 176 -15.30 -65.99 -17.99
C TRP A 176 -15.75 -65.91 -16.53
N GLU A 177 -16.96 -65.54 -16.22
CA GLU A 177 -17.51 -65.47 -14.86
C GLU A 177 -17.49 -66.81 -14.15
N ARG A 178 -17.74 -67.88 -14.88
CA ARG A 178 -17.65 -69.26 -14.36
C ARG A 178 -16.22 -69.76 -14.22
N LYS A 179 -15.23 -68.95 -14.60
CA LYS A 179 -13.81 -69.31 -14.55
C LYS A 179 -13.50 -70.61 -15.32
N PHE A 180 -14.23 -70.83 -16.48
CA PHE A 180 -14.02 -72.01 -17.30
C PHE A 180 -12.55 -72.17 -17.72
N ALA A 181 -12.07 -73.44 -17.80
CA ALA A 181 -10.70 -73.81 -18.08
C ALA A 181 -9.66 -73.30 -17.03
N THR A 182 -10.07 -72.96 -15.80
CA THR A 182 -9.20 -72.67 -14.65
C THR A 182 -9.32 -73.81 -13.59
N LYS A 183 -8.37 -73.78 -12.63
CA LYS A 183 -8.44 -74.70 -11.47
C LYS A 183 -9.62 -74.38 -10.53
N ALA A 184 -10.21 -73.19 -10.65
CA ALA A 184 -11.36 -72.75 -9.84
C ALA A 184 -12.70 -73.10 -10.46
N TYR A 185 -12.74 -73.63 -11.68
CA TYR A 185 -13.97 -74.03 -12.35
C TYR A 185 -14.69 -75.15 -11.59
N ARG A 186 -15.99 -74.98 -11.32
CA ARG A 186 -16.87 -75.96 -10.69
C ARG A 186 -18.19 -75.96 -11.45
N ALA A 187 -18.61 -77.12 -11.95
CA ALA A 187 -19.91 -77.26 -12.61
C ALA A 187 -20.40 -78.70 -12.50
N PHE A 188 -21.73 -78.85 -12.51
CA PHE A 188 -22.36 -80.16 -12.61
C PHE A 188 -22.02 -80.84 -13.95
N PRO A 189 -21.86 -82.16 -14.04
CA PRO A 189 -21.39 -82.83 -15.26
C PRO A 189 -22.12 -82.46 -16.54
N LEU A 190 -23.46 -82.28 -16.50
CA LEU A 190 -24.26 -81.86 -17.63
C LEU A 190 -23.86 -80.43 -18.09
N PHE A 191 -23.76 -79.52 -17.17
CA PHE A 191 -23.36 -78.12 -17.50
C PHE A 191 -21.90 -78.06 -17.95
N ALA A 192 -21.03 -78.87 -17.42
CA ALA A 192 -19.62 -78.94 -17.86
C ALA A 192 -19.56 -79.46 -19.34
N MET A 193 -20.42 -80.30 -19.79
CA MET A 193 -20.48 -80.77 -21.18
C MET A 193 -20.99 -79.63 -22.11
N LEU A 194 -21.98 -78.85 -21.71
CA LEU A 194 -22.52 -77.70 -22.45
C LEU A 194 -21.49 -76.55 -22.49
N ASP A 195 -20.86 -76.27 -21.34
CA ASP A 195 -19.79 -75.24 -21.26
C ASP A 195 -18.64 -75.57 -22.17
N ARG A 196 -18.24 -76.88 -22.27
CA ARG A 196 -17.18 -77.33 -23.20
C ARG A 196 -17.56 -77.12 -24.64
N TRP A 197 -18.82 -77.39 -24.97
CA TRP A 197 -19.36 -77.19 -26.35
C TRP A 197 -19.37 -75.69 -26.71
N VAL A 198 -19.89 -74.83 -25.84
CA VAL A 198 -19.89 -73.36 -26.01
C VAL A 198 -18.44 -72.84 -26.14
N ALA A 199 -17.51 -73.32 -25.30
CA ALA A 199 -16.09 -72.94 -25.32
C ALA A 199 -15.42 -73.32 -26.65
N GLY A 200 -15.81 -74.46 -27.24
CA GLY A 200 -15.34 -74.90 -28.56
C GLY A 200 -15.85 -73.98 -29.68
N LEU A 201 -17.13 -73.53 -29.59
CA LEU A 201 -17.80 -72.72 -30.60
C LEU A 201 -17.11 -71.33 -30.74
N ILE A 202 -16.77 -70.71 -29.61
CA ILE A 202 -16.15 -69.35 -29.59
C ILE A 202 -14.65 -69.36 -29.47
N ARG A 203 -13.96 -70.52 -29.57
CA ARG A 203 -12.52 -70.68 -29.32
C ARG A 203 -12.09 -70.03 -27.99
N TYR A 204 -12.87 -70.29 -26.94
CA TYR A 204 -12.72 -69.61 -25.67
C TYR A 204 -11.30 -69.67 -25.08
N ARG A 205 -10.53 -70.71 -25.28
CA ARG A 205 -9.17 -70.86 -24.76
C ARG A 205 -8.24 -69.76 -25.31
N ASP A 206 -8.30 -69.52 -26.61
CA ASP A 206 -7.50 -68.47 -27.26
C ASP A 206 -8.01 -67.08 -26.89
N ALA A 207 -9.31 -66.89 -26.94
CA ALA A 207 -9.97 -65.65 -26.59
C ALA A 207 -9.66 -65.25 -25.12
N ARG A 208 -9.71 -66.25 -24.20
CA ARG A 208 -9.35 -66.06 -22.80
C ARG A 208 -7.90 -65.61 -22.60
N LEU A 209 -6.95 -66.29 -23.22
CA LEU A 209 -5.53 -65.93 -23.14
C LEU A 209 -5.29 -64.50 -23.65
N ASN A 210 -5.93 -64.12 -24.73
CA ASN A 210 -5.81 -62.79 -25.28
C ASN A 210 -6.44 -61.71 -24.33
N TYR A 211 -7.62 -62.00 -23.77
CA TYR A 211 -8.29 -61.12 -22.82
C TYR A 211 -7.52 -60.99 -21.50
N GLU A 212 -6.97 -62.11 -20.97
CA GLU A 212 -6.12 -62.11 -19.78
C GLU A 212 -4.87 -61.21 -20.01
N ARG A 213 -4.24 -61.26 -21.22
CA ARG A 213 -3.13 -60.35 -21.58
C ARG A 213 -3.56 -58.93 -21.63
N LEU A 214 -4.75 -58.63 -22.16
CA LEU A 214 -5.30 -57.25 -22.18
C LEU A 214 -5.56 -56.68 -20.78
N LEU A 215 -5.86 -57.52 -19.80
CA LEU A 215 -6.04 -57.14 -18.41
C LEU A 215 -4.72 -57.00 -17.65
N ASP A 216 -3.79 -57.94 -17.86
CA ASP A 216 -2.50 -58.01 -17.11
C ASP A 216 -1.47 -56.97 -17.60
N LEU A 217 -1.45 -56.68 -18.93
CA LEU A 217 -0.45 -55.81 -19.51
C LEU A 217 -0.53 -54.34 -18.95
N PRO A 218 -1.69 -53.69 -18.87
CA PRO A 218 -1.75 -52.33 -18.26
C PRO A 218 -1.27 -52.32 -16.82
N GLN A 219 -1.68 -53.32 -16.02
CA GLN A 219 -1.28 -53.41 -14.61
C GLN A 219 0.25 -53.56 -14.46
N ARG A 220 0.90 -54.37 -15.26
CA ARG A 220 2.36 -54.52 -15.24
C ARG A 220 3.07 -53.28 -15.71
N LEU A 221 2.49 -52.54 -16.67
CA LEU A 221 3.03 -51.28 -17.12
C LEU A 221 2.84 -50.18 -16.09
N ASP A 222 1.74 -50.18 -15.31
CA ASP A 222 1.55 -49.27 -14.16
C ASP A 222 2.59 -49.54 -13.08
N GLU A 223 2.83 -50.81 -12.72
CA GLU A 223 3.85 -51.19 -11.76
C GLU A 223 5.24 -50.78 -12.25
N HIS A 224 5.53 -50.95 -13.54
CA HIS A 224 6.80 -50.56 -14.12
C HIS A 224 6.94 -49.01 -14.15
N LEU A 225 5.90 -48.31 -14.49
CA LEU A 225 5.89 -46.84 -14.48
C LEU A 225 6.13 -46.30 -13.05
N ALA A 226 5.46 -46.85 -12.06
CA ALA A 226 5.70 -46.50 -10.66
C ALA A 226 7.17 -46.70 -10.24
N TYR A 227 7.75 -47.84 -10.61
CA TYR A 227 9.13 -48.14 -10.31
C TYR A 227 10.16 -47.21 -10.98
N VAL A 228 9.95 -46.85 -12.27
CA VAL A 228 10.86 -45.93 -12.96
C VAL A 228 10.69 -44.50 -12.48
N ASN A 229 9.45 -44.10 -12.11
CA ASN A 229 9.19 -42.81 -11.47
C ASN A 229 9.92 -42.68 -10.12
N GLU A 230 9.85 -43.72 -9.26
CA GLU A 230 10.58 -43.72 -7.98
C GLU A 230 12.09 -43.58 -8.19
N LYS A 231 12.65 -44.24 -9.20
CA LYS A 231 14.06 -44.08 -9.55
C LYS A 231 14.42 -42.69 -10.04
N ALA A 232 13.58 -42.10 -10.88
CA ALA A 232 13.77 -40.75 -11.41
C ALA A 232 13.67 -39.70 -10.27
N SER A 233 12.70 -39.87 -9.36
CA SER A 233 12.58 -39.05 -8.16
C SER A 233 13.83 -39.14 -7.24
N ALA A 234 14.33 -40.32 -6.98
CA ALA A 234 15.54 -40.50 -6.18
C ALA A 234 16.77 -39.82 -6.81
N LEU A 235 16.88 -39.81 -8.14
CA LEU A 235 17.96 -39.09 -8.83
C LEU A 235 17.75 -37.58 -8.76
N ALA A 236 16.50 -37.09 -8.88
CA ALA A 236 16.18 -35.68 -8.72
C ALA A 236 16.53 -35.20 -7.31
N ASP A 237 16.15 -35.95 -6.26
CA ASP A 237 16.50 -35.65 -4.87
C ASP A 237 18.02 -35.58 -4.64
N GLN A 238 18.79 -36.43 -5.34
CA GLN A 238 20.26 -36.41 -5.25
C GLN A 238 20.84 -35.15 -5.90
N ILE A 239 20.31 -34.72 -7.04
CA ILE A 239 20.74 -33.50 -7.71
C ILE A 239 20.37 -32.28 -6.86
N GLU A 240 19.15 -32.21 -6.34
CA GLU A 240 18.74 -31.14 -5.43
C GLU A 240 19.64 -31.05 -4.19
N ALA A 241 19.99 -32.19 -3.61
CA ALA A 241 20.90 -32.22 -2.49
C ALA A 241 22.32 -31.75 -2.88
N TYR A 242 22.75 -32.03 -4.09
CA TYR A 242 24.05 -31.59 -4.61
C TYR A 242 24.05 -30.08 -4.84
N GLU A 243 23.02 -29.54 -5.49
CA GLU A 243 22.83 -28.12 -5.73
C GLU A 243 22.75 -27.34 -4.41
N ARG A 244 21.94 -27.81 -3.45
CA ARG A 244 21.82 -27.19 -2.12
C ARG A 244 23.18 -27.13 -1.40
N LYS A 245 23.98 -28.22 -1.42
CA LYS A 245 25.32 -28.21 -0.85
C LYS A 245 26.26 -27.22 -1.53
N ALA A 246 26.13 -27.07 -2.85
CA ALA A 246 26.92 -26.12 -3.62
C ALA A 246 26.54 -24.67 -3.26
N LEU A 247 25.25 -24.37 -3.18
CA LEU A 247 24.72 -23.04 -2.78
C LEU A 247 25.13 -22.69 -1.33
N GLU A 248 25.11 -23.68 -0.41
CA GLU A 248 25.57 -23.48 0.94
C GLU A 248 27.10 -23.24 1.00
N ALA A 249 27.88 -24.03 0.26
CA ALA A 249 29.35 -23.91 0.22
C ALA A 249 29.82 -22.58 -0.39
N ASP A 250 29.09 -22.05 -1.38
CA ASP A 250 29.38 -20.77 -2.01
C ASP A 250 28.75 -19.58 -1.27
N GLY A 251 28.05 -19.83 -0.16
CA GLY A 251 27.46 -18.78 0.69
C GLY A 251 26.17 -18.16 0.15
N VAL A 252 25.60 -18.67 -0.95
CA VAL A 252 24.38 -18.13 -1.57
C VAL A 252 23.20 -18.15 -0.62
N THR A 253 23.08 -19.19 0.21
CA THR A 253 22.03 -19.29 1.24
C THR A 253 22.12 -18.15 2.25
N ALA A 254 23.35 -17.82 2.71
CA ALA A 254 23.56 -16.70 3.65
C ALA A 254 23.21 -15.34 3.00
N LEU A 255 23.51 -15.16 1.72
CA LEU A 255 23.13 -13.96 0.96
C LEU A 255 21.61 -13.85 0.79
N ARG A 256 20.92 -14.95 0.52
CA ARG A 256 19.45 -14.99 0.48
C ARG A 256 18.84 -14.57 1.83
N ASP A 257 19.40 -15.07 2.93
CA ASP A 257 18.96 -14.70 4.28
C ASP A 257 19.25 -13.22 4.57
N ALA A 258 20.36 -12.66 4.03
CA ALA A 258 20.64 -11.23 4.08
C ALA A 258 19.58 -10.42 3.32
N VAL A 259 19.23 -10.79 2.09
CA VAL A 259 18.14 -10.16 1.31
C VAL A 259 16.83 -10.17 2.10
N THR A 260 16.51 -11.27 2.76
CA THR A 260 15.28 -11.39 3.57
C THR A 260 15.31 -10.39 4.73
N ARG A 261 16.42 -10.31 5.48
CA ARG A 261 16.58 -9.34 6.59
C ARG A 261 16.48 -7.90 6.14
N GLU A 262 17.13 -7.55 5.03
CA GLU A 262 17.09 -6.17 4.50
C GLU A 262 15.67 -5.80 4.01
N ARG A 263 14.92 -6.77 3.48
CA ARG A 263 13.51 -6.58 3.10
C ARG A 263 12.62 -6.36 4.33
N GLU A 264 12.79 -7.17 5.38
CA GLU A 264 12.06 -6.99 6.63
C GLU A 264 12.36 -5.64 7.29
N ALA A 265 13.62 -5.20 7.25
CA ALA A 265 14.01 -3.87 7.74
C ALA A 265 13.32 -2.75 6.95
N LEU A 266 13.20 -2.89 5.63
CA LEU A 266 12.49 -1.95 4.78
C LEU A 266 10.99 -1.90 5.11
N ASP A 267 10.36 -3.06 5.31
CA ASP A 267 8.93 -3.15 5.67
C ASP A 267 8.65 -2.53 7.05
N ASN A 268 9.59 -2.65 8.00
CA ASN A 268 9.50 -1.99 9.31
C ASN A 268 9.56 -0.46 9.16
N LEU A 269 10.53 0.06 8.39
CA LEU A 269 10.62 1.50 8.10
C LEU A 269 9.36 2.02 7.42
N ASP A 270 8.74 1.25 6.52
CA ASP A 270 7.48 1.62 5.89
C ASP A 270 6.32 1.73 6.88
N THR A 271 6.33 0.90 7.91
CA THR A 271 5.36 0.97 9.01
C THR A 271 5.59 2.21 9.87
N GLU A 272 6.85 2.50 10.22
CA GLU A 272 7.23 3.70 11.00
C GLU A 272 6.90 4.99 10.23
N ILE A 273 7.17 5.04 8.94
CA ILE A 273 6.81 6.17 8.07
C ILE A 273 5.30 6.40 8.07
N THR A 274 4.50 5.33 8.01
CA THR A 274 3.04 5.46 8.05
C THR A 274 2.57 6.10 9.37
N GLN A 275 3.17 5.71 10.51
CA GLN A 275 2.87 6.29 11.81
C GLN A 275 3.33 7.76 11.91
N ALA A 276 4.50 8.06 11.35
CA ALA A 276 5.02 9.42 11.32
C ALA A 276 4.19 10.35 10.41
N GLU A 277 3.65 9.84 9.30
CA GLU A 277 2.69 10.57 8.45
C GLU A 277 1.41 10.92 9.19
N ASP A 278 0.86 9.96 9.93
CA ASP A 278 -0.35 10.17 10.73
C ASP A 278 -0.09 11.21 11.85
N ALA A 279 1.08 11.16 12.50
CA ALA A 279 1.49 12.14 13.50
C ALA A 279 1.70 13.54 12.90
N HIS A 280 2.32 13.64 11.74
CA HIS A 280 2.51 14.90 11.02
C HIS A 280 1.15 15.49 10.58
N GLU A 281 0.23 14.67 10.09
CA GLU A 281 -1.12 15.12 9.75
C GLU A 281 -1.87 15.65 10.98
N ALA A 282 -1.75 14.97 12.12
CA ALA A 282 -2.33 15.43 13.37
C ALA A 282 -1.75 16.76 13.85
N ALA A 283 -0.43 16.95 13.71
CA ALA A 283 0.23 18.21 14.04
C ALA A 283 -0.21 19.37 13.14
N ILE A 284 -0.39 19.15 11.84
CA ILE A 284 -0.96 20.13 10.91
C ILE A 284 -2.39 20.49 11.32
N ALA A 285 -3.21 19.50 11.69
CA ALA A 285 -4.57 19.73 12.12
C ALA A 285 -4.62 20.58 13.39
N ALA A 286 -3.79 20.25 14.39
CA ALA A 286 -3.69 20.99 15.64
C ALA A 286 -3.27 22.45 15.42
N LEU A 287 -2.23 22.69 14.62
CA LEU A 287 -1.81 24.05 14.25
C LEU A 287 -2.91 24.81 13.50
N SER A 288 -3.62 24.14 12.61
CA SER A 288 -4.74 24.71 11.86
C SER A 288 -5.88 25.15 12.79
N ASP A 289 -6.26 24.30 13.74
CA ASP A 289 -7.34 24.60 14.69
C ASP A 289 -6.96 25.76 15.62
N MET A 290 -5.70 25.81 16.08
CA MET A 290 -5.18 26.92 16.85
C MET A 290 -5.13 28.21 16.04
N SER A 291 -4.59 28.17 14.83
CA SER A 291 -4.47 29.36 13.98
C SER A 291 -5.83 29.92 13.54
N ALA A 292 -6.86 29.08 13.43
CA ALA A 292 -8.22 29.55 13.16
C ALA A 292 -8.84 30.37 14.32
N GLY A 293 -8.25 30.28 15.55
CA GLY A 293 -8.69 31.05 16.70
C GLY A 293 -10.15 30.81 17.12
N THR A 294 -10.71 29.64 16.74
CA THR A 294 -12.11 29.27 17.06
C THR A 294 -12.27 28.67 18.45
N ARG A 295 -11.18 28.26 19.05
CA ARG A 295 -11.13 27.63 20.39
C ARG A 295 -9.93 28.15 21.19
N GLY A 296 -9.98 27.91 22.50
CA GLY A 296 -8.90 28.25 23.44
C GLY A 296 -8.75 29.75 23.69
N PRO A 297 -7.56 30.21 24.15
CA PRO A 297 -7.34 31.56 24.67
C PRO A 297 -7.73 32.67 23.69
N MET A 298 -7.56 32.42 22.37
CA MET A 298 -7.95 33.37 21.35
C MET A 298 -9.46 33.55 21.23
N ALA A 299 -10.22 32.43 21.28
CA ALA A 299 -11.67 32.50 21.31
C ALA A 299 -12.18 33.19 22.55
N GLU A 300 -11.54 32.94 23.69
CA GLU A 300 -11.87 33.59 24.98
C GLU A 300 -11.58 35.09 24.90
N ALA A 301 -10.41 35.51 24.39
CA ALA A 301 -10.07 36.93 24.22
C ALA A 301 -11.06 37.64 23.26
N ARG A 302 -11.44 36.98 22.16
CA ARG A 302 -12.43 37.49 21.23
C ARG A 302 -13.82 37.64 21.87
N ASN A 303 -14.27 36.66 22.64
CA ASN A 303 -15.55 36.69 23.32
C ASN A 303 -15.56 37.77 24.42
N LEU A 304 -14.48 37.88 25.19
CA LEU A 304 -14.31 38.91 26.20
C LEU A 304 -14.42 40.31 25.58
N LEU A 305 -13.67 40.60 24.51
CA LEU A 305 -13.74 41.87 23.80
C LEU A 305 -15.13 42.11 23.18
N THR A 306 -15.71 41.09 22.55
CA THR A 306 -17.04 41.19 21.96
C THR A 306 -18.11 41.48 22.98
N ASN A 307 -18.12 40.77 24.12
CA ASN A 307 -19.08 40.97 25.22
C ASN A 307 -18.94 42.38 25.84
N THR A 308 -17.71 42.86 25.96
CA THR A 308 -17.43 44.21 26.51
C THR A 308 -17.89 45.30 25.57
N LEU A 309 -17.66 45.12 24.26
CA LEU A 309 -18.15 46.05 23.22
C LEU A 309 -19.67 45.96 23.02
N GLN A 310 -20.27 44.77 23.20
CA GLN A 310 -21.71 44.57 23.16
C GLN A 310 -22.41 45.08 24.44
N SER A 311 -21.78 45.04 25.60
CA SER A 311 -22.32 45.59 26.86
C SER A 311 -22.40 47.12 26.84
N LYS A 312 -21.59 47.78 26.03
CA LYS A 312 -21.67 49.20 25.73
C LYS A 312 -22.45 49.35 24.43
N SER A 313 -23.75 49.57 24.49
CA SER A 313 -24.66 49.52 23.33
C SER A 313 -24.15 50.34 22.15
N ILE A 314 -24.18 49.75 20.96
CA ILE A 314 -23.87 50.45 19.70
C ILE A 314 -24.80 51.68 19.47
N PRO A 315 -26.07 51.66 19.91
CA PRO A 315 -26.89 52.88 19.97
C PRO A 315 -26.35 53.93 20.91
N ASP A 316 -25.80 53.54 22.09
CA ASP A 316 -25.21 54.49 23.05
C ASP A 316 -23.91 55.08 22.48
N LEU A 317 -23.11 54.28 21.76
CA LEU A 317 -21.91 54.77 21.07
C LEU A 317 -22.28 55.64 19.85
N LYS A 318 -23.35 55.34 19.15
CA LYS A 318 -23.87 56.17 18.02
C LYS A 318 -24.62 57.40 18.49
N LEU A 319 -25.41 57.32 19.57
CA LEU A 319 -26.09 58.47 20.16
C LEU A 319 -25.09 59.48 20.73
N LEU A 320 -24.05 58.93 21.39
CA LEU A 320 -22.93 59.72 21.86
C LEU A 320 -22.15 60.35 20.66
N ALA A 321 -22.11 59.72 19.47
CA ALA A 321 -21.49 60.29 18.26
C ALA A 321 -22.25 61.46 17.64
N ALA A 322 -23.52 61.49 17.85
CA ALA A 322 -24.38 62.56 17.32
C ALA A 322 -24.42 63.80 18.19
N GLU A 323 -23.99 63.68 19.47
CA GLU A 323 -24.06 64.78 20.43
C GLU A 323 -22.74 65.53 20.65
N THR A 324 -21.59 65.06 20.15
CA THR A 324 -20.29 65.72 20.25
C THR A 324 -19.83 66.27 18.91
N LEU A 325 -19.85 67.57 18.81
CA LEU A 325 -19.39 68.39 17.64
C LEU A 325 -17.86 68.61 17.70
N THR A 326 -17.03 67.58 17.76
CA THR A 326 -15.58 67.78 17.73
C THR A 326 -14.98 67.10 16.49
N GLU A 327 -14.18 67.84 15.68
CA GLU A 327 -13.49 67.33 14.50
C GLU A 327 -12.61 66.10 14.77
N GLU A 328 -12.20 65.90 16.02
CA GLU A 328 -11.44 64.72 16.48
C GLU A 328 -12.27 63.45 16.44
N ASP A 329 -13.54 63.50 16.71
CA ASP A 329 -14.46 62.36 16.69
C ASP A 329 -14.74 61.87 15.25
N ASP A 330 -14.85 62.78 14.29
CA ASP A 330 -15.06 62.43 12.88
C ASP A 330 -13.85 61.71 12.31
N ALA A 331 -12.65 62.17 12.63
CA ALA A 331 -11.43 61.52 12.18
C ALA A 331 -11.28 60.06 12.73
N LEU A 332 -11.68 59.84 13.97
CA LEU A 332 -11.65 58.50 14.61
C LEU A 332 -12.73 57.58 14.01
N VAL A 333 -13.90 58.13 13.69
CA VAL A 333 -14.99 57.36 13.05
C VAL A 333 -14.59 56.97 11.62
N ASP A 334 -13.90 57.84 10.87
CA ASP A 334 -13.39 57.50 9.53
C ASP A 334 -12.28 56.46 9.59
N GLN A 335 -11.38 56.58 10.56
CA GLN A 335 -10.39 55.54 10.81
C GLN A 335 -11.03 54.20 11.18
N LEU A 336 -12.04 54.18 12.04
CA LEU A 336 -12.80 52.99 12.38
C LEU A 336 -13.45 52.34 11.17
N GLY A 337 -14.03 53.18 10.23
CA GLY A 337 -14.54 52.71 8.97
C GLY A 337 -13.49 52.00 8.09
N SER A 338 -12.30 52.61 8.01
CA SER A 338 -11.16 52.04 7.27
C SER A 338 -10.68 50.75 7.86
N ILE A 339 -10.50 50.67 9.17
CA ILE A 339 -10.07 49.44 9.90
C ILE A 339 -11.11 48.30 9.74
N ARG A 340 -12.41 48.64 9.71
CA ARG A 340 -13.46 47.63 9.45
C ARG A 340 -13.37 47.05 8.04
N LEU A 341 -13.11 47.88 7.04
CA LEU A 341 -12.90 47.40 5.66
C LEU A 341 -11.68 46.53 5.56
N GLU A 342 -10.58 46.90 6.22
CA GLU A 342 -9.37 46.11 6.29
C GLU A 342 -9.64 44.74 6.96
N ARG A 343 -10.34 44.72 8.10
CA ARG A 343 -10.77 43.50 8.76
C ARG A 343 -11.52 42.55 7.85
N TYR A 344 -12.54 43.06 7.11
CA TYR A 344 -13.28 42.23 6.17
C TYR A 344 -12.40 41.69 5.04
N GLY A 345 -11.46 42.49 4.54
CA GLY A 345 -10.48 42.03 3.54
C GLY A 345 -9.59 40.89 4.05
N VAL A 346 -9.08 41.03 5.28
CA VAL A 346 -8.26 39.98 5.91
C VAL A 346 -9.09 38.72 6.18
N GLU A 347 -10.32 38.85 6.69
CA GLU A 347 -11.22 37.71 6.95
C GLU A 347 -11.54 36.93 5.67
N ASP A 348 -11.74 37.62 4.54
CA ASP A 348 -12.00 36.97 3.24
C ASP A 348 -10.74 36.29 2.69
N THR A 349 -9.58 36.91 2.88
CA THR A 349 -8.29 36.30 2.50
C THR A 349 -8.01 35.03 3.31
N ILE A 350 -8.27 35.03 4.62
CA ILE A 350 -8.18 33.84 5.48
C ILE A 350 -9.07 32.72 4.95
N LYS A 351 -10.34 33.01 4.64
CA LYS A 351 -11.27 32.01 4.09
C LYS A 351 -10.77 31.42 2.76
N ALA A 352 -10.17 32.23 1.92
CA ALA A 352 -9.59 31.79 0.63
C ALA A 352 -8.37 30.88 0.86
N ALA A 353 -7.45 31.30 1.75
CA ALA A 353 -6.27 30.52 2.12
C ALA A 353 -6.63 29.17 2.75
N GLU A 354 -7.62 29.13 3.65
CA GLU A 354 -8.13 27.90 4.24
C GLU A 354 -8.73 26.93 3.23
N ARG A 355 -9.49 27.44 2.24
CA ARG A 355 -10.04 26.61 1.16
C ARG A 355 -8.91 25.98 0.32
N SER A 356 -7.91 26.80 -0.06
CA SER A 356 -6.75 26.34 -0.83
C SER A 356 -5.95 25.29 -0.08
N ARG A 357 -5.69 25.52 1.22
CA ARG A 357 -4.99 24.57 2.08
C ARG A 357 -5.76 23.26 2.23
N LYS A 358 -7.09 23.31 2.46
CA LYS A 358 -7.94 22.12 2.54
C LYS A 358 -7.89 21.29 1.26
N ALA A 359 -7.93 21.93 0.09
CA ALA A 359 -7.81 21.25 -1.19
C ALA A 359 -6.44 20.56 -1.32
N ARG A 360 -5.33 21.27 -0.97
CA ARG A 360 -3.97 20.75 -1.08
C ARG A 360 -3.71 19.60 -0.11
N ARG A 361 -4.26 19.67 1.13
CA ARG A 361 -4.22 18.57 2.10
C ARG A 361 -4.99 17.34 1.60
N GLY A 362 -6.12 17.53 0.93
CA GLY A 362 -6.83 16.43 0.25
C GLY A 362 -5.95 15.74 -0.79
N THR A 363 -5.22 16.51 -1.61
CA THR A 363 -4.26 15.96 -2.58
C THR A 363 -3.14 15.16 -1.91
N LEU A 364 -2.58 15.67 -0.81
CA LEU A 364 -1.55 14.96 -0.03
C LEU A 364 -2.06 13.61 0.49
N SER A 365 -3.22 13.60 1.13
CA SER A 365 -3.85 12.37 1.64
C SER A 365 -4.07 11.32 0.53
N GLU A 366 -4.51 11.76 -0.65
CA GLU A 366 -4.70 10.85 -1.78
C GLU A 366 -3.37 10.32 -2.36
N LEU A 367 -2.29 11.12 -2.37
CA LEU A 367 -0.94 10.66 -2.73
C LEU A 367 -0.41 9.60 -1.75
N GLU A 368 -0.62 9.79 -0.45
CA GLU A 368 -0.25 8.83 0.59
C GLU A 368 -1.05 7.52 0.46
N LYS A 369 -2.35 7.60 0.19
CA LYS A 369 -3.17 6.42 -0.15
C LYS A 369 -2.67 5.71 -1.41
N LEU A 370 -2.31 6.48 -2.45
CA LEU A 370 -1.74 5.94 -3.68
C LEU A 370 -0.43 5.19 -3.40
N ARG A 371 0.45 5.74 -2.56
CA ARG A 371 1.70 5.11 -2.13
C ARG A 371 1.43 3.80 -1.38
N ARG A 372 0.53 3.82 -0.37
CA ARG A 372 0.15 2.62 0.38
C ARG A 372 -0.38 1.52 -0.55
N ARG A 373 -1.25 1.87 -1.49
CA ARG A 373 -1.80 0.93 -2.48
C ARG A 373 -0.72 0.40 -3.44
N PHE A 374 0.22 1.24 -3.86
CA PHE A 374 1.35 0.87 -4.72
C PHE A 374 2.21 -0.22 -4.05
N LYS A 375 2.46 -0.08 -2.74
CA LYS A 375 3.17 -1.08 -1.93
C LYS A 375 2.36 -2.35 -1.70
N GLN A 376 1.07 -2.24 -1.37
CA GLN A 376 0.19 -3.40 -1.19
C GLN A 376 0.15 -4.31 -2.41
N MET A 377 0.21 -3.72 -3.62
CA MET A 377 0.26 -4.45 -4.88
C MET A 377 1.67 -4.91 -5.27
N ARG A 378 2.67 -4.68 -4.40
CA ARG A 378 4.08 -5.01 -4.63
C ARG A 378 4.66 -4.44 -5.92
N PHE A 379 4.17 -3.26 -6.34
CA PHE A 379 4.65 -2.56 -7.53
C PHE A 379 6.06 -1.96 -7.34
N ASP A 380 6.59 -1.95 -6.14
CA ASP A 380 7.94 -1.59 -5.74
C ASP A 380 8.90 -2.79 -5.71
N SER A 381 8.41 -4.00 -6.01
CA SER A 381 9.27 -5.18 -6.09
C SER A 381 10.22 -5.09 -7.29
N HIS A 382 11.39 -5.69 -7.19
CA HIS A 382 12.40 -5.70 -8.25
C HIS A 382 11.91 -6.41 -9.53
N GLN A 383 10.86 -7.23 -9.44
CA GLN A 383 10.18 -7.87 -10.58
C GLN A 383 9.21 -6.93 -11.30
N SER A 384 8.91 -5.76 -10.74
CA SER A 384 7.99 -4.78 -11.34
C SER A 384 8.72 -3.83 -12.26
N GLN A 385 8.24 -3.70 -13.49
CA GLN A 385 8.72 -2.71 -14.47
C GLN A 385 7.58 -1.81 -14.90
N PHE A 386 7.89 -0.52 -15.10
CA PHE A 386 6.98 0.48 -15.65
C PHE A 386 7.53 1.01 -16.97
N HIS A 387 6.64 1.31 -17.90
CA HIS A 387 7.02 1.69 -19.28
C HIS A 387 7.87 2.96 -19.37
N SER A 388 7.66 3.94 -18.45
CA SER A 388 8.42 5.19 -18.42
C SER A 388 8.27 5.88 -17.06
N ALA A 389 9.40 6.20 -16.43
CA ALA A 389 9.45 7.01 -15.21
C ALA A 389 8.97 8.45 -15.48
N GLU A 390 9.19 8.96 -16.68
CA GLU A 390 8.77 10.30 -17.09
C GLU A 390 7.24 10.41 -17.16
N MET A 391 6.57 9.38 -17.70
CA MET A 391 5.12 9.34 -17.77
C MET A 391 4.49 9.33 -16.37
N ILE A 392 5.07 8.57 -15.43
CA ILE A 392 4.62 8.55 -14.03
C ILE A 392 4.81 9.93 -13.40
N SER A 393 5.94 10.60 -13.65
CA SER A 393 6.19 11.96 -13.14
C SER A 393 5.17 12.97 -13.66
N LEU A 394 4.79 12.90 -14.94
CA LEU A 394 3.77 13.74 -15.53
C LEU A 394 2.38 13.48 -14.92
N LEU A 395 1.98 12.21 -14.80
CA LEU A 395 0.72 11.81 -14.18
C LEU A 395 0.59 12.32 -12.73
N LEU A 396 1.66 12.21 -11.94
CA LEU A 396 1.69 12.70 -10.57
C LEU A 396 1.68 14.24 -10.50
N THR A 397 2.31 14.91 -11.46
CA THR A 397 2.28 16.37 -11.57
C THR A 397 0.87 16.86 -11.90
N ASP A 398 0.20 16.22 -12.85
CA ASP A 398 -1.18 16.56 -13.23
C ASP A 398 -2.17 16.25 -12.11
N PHE A 399 -1.95 15.15 -11.38
CA PHE A 399 -2.70 14.86 -10.17
C PHE A 399 -2.48 15.91 -9.08
N ALA A 400 -1.23 16.29 -8.82
CA ALA A 400 -0.90 17.33 -7.86
C ALA A 400 -1.50 18.71 -8.23
N ARG A 401 -1.70 18.96 -9.51
CA ARG A 401 -2.39 20.17 -10.01
C ARG A 401 -3.92 20.06 -9.95
N GLY A 402 -4.47 18.87 -9.66
CA GLY A 402 -5.91 18.62 -9.60
C GLY A 402 -6.57 18.43 -10.98
N THR A 403 -5.79 18.26 -12.04
CA THR A 403 -6.28 18.02 -13.41
C THR A 403 -6.65 16.56 -13.64
N LEU A 404 -6.09 15.64 -12.83
CA LEU A 404 -6.41 14.21 -12.85
C LEU A 404 -6.94 13.75 -11.49
N GLY A 405 -7.92 12.83 -11.50
CA GLY A 405 -8.44 12.22 -10.28
C GLY A 405 -7.61 11.00 -9.84
N PRO A 406 -7.67 10.60 -8.54
CA PRO A 406 -6.89 9.49 -8.00
C PRO A 406 -7.17 8.15 -8.69
N THR A 407 -8.40 7.90 -9.09
CA THR A 407 -8.81 6.68 -9.80
C THR A 407 -8.18 6.59 -11.18
N GLU A 408 -8.06 7.70 -11.89
CA GLU A 408 -7.46 7.76 -13.22
C GLU A 408 -5.95 7.57 -13.15
N VAL A 409 -5.27 8.21 -12.19
CA VAL A 409 -3.84 8.00 -11.92
C VAL A 409 -3.56 6.53 -11.64
N TRP A 410 -4.37 5.91 -10.78
CA TRP A 410 -4.23 4.48 -10.47
C TRP A 410 -4.40 3.60 -11.70
N ARG A 411 -5.43 3.85 -12.50
CA ARG A 411 -5.69 3.11 -13.74
C ARG A 411 -4.53 3.19 -14.74
N GLN A 412 -3.90 4.35 -14.85
CA GLN A 412 -2.75 4.56 -15.73
C GLN A 412 -1.49 3.84 -15.20
N LEU A 413 -1.28 3.83 -13.87
CA LEU A 413 -0.20 3.08 -13.23
C LEU A 413 -0.37 1.56 -13.47
N GLU A 414 -1.58 1.02 -13.26
CA GLU A 414 -1.86 -0.40 -13.55
C GLU A 414 -1.61 -0.76 -15.01
N LYS A 415 -2.01 0.08 -15.96
CA LYS A 415 -1.77 -0.16 -17.39
C LYS A 415 -0.29 -0.12 -17.77
N SER A 416 0.50 0.68 -17.08
CA SER A 416 1.94 0.82 -17.35
C SER A 416 2.80 -0.22 -16.65
N HIS A 417 2.22 -0.97 -15.69
CA HIS A 417 2.90 -2.01 -14.94
C HIS A 417 3.07 -3.28 -15.76
N ARG A 418 4.26 -3.87 -15.72
CA ARG A 418 4.58 -5.20 -16.27
C ARG A 418 5.42 -5.97 -15.25
N VAL A 419 5.16 -7.26 -15.14
CA VAL A 419 5.97 -8.18 -14.33
C VAL A 419 7.06 -8.75 -15.23
N LYS A 420 8.34 -8.70 -14.80
CA LYS A 420 9.43 -9.45 -15.44
C LYS A 420 9.07 -10.93 -15.48
N ARG A 421 9.38 -11.63 -16.57
CA ARG A 421 9.25 -13.08 -16.61
C ARG A 421 10.09 -13.67 -15.48
N ARG A 422 9.51 -14.63 -14.75
CA ARG A 422 10.18 -15.41 -13.71
C ARG A 422 11.41 -16.07 -14.32
N ASP A 423 12.59 -15.71 -13.82
CA ASP A 423 13.79 -16.51 -14.01
C ASP A 423 13.79 -17.63 -12.95
N TRP A 424 14.33 -18.80 -13.27
CA TRP A 424 14.41 -19.97 -12.39
C TRP A 424 15.12 -19.70 -11.05
N GLN A 425 15.79 -18.55 -10.90
CA GLN A 425 16.42 -18.05 -9.68
C GLN A 425 15.44 -17.66 -8.57
N ASP A 426 14.15 -17.51 -8.88
CA ASP A 426 13.13 -17.10 -7.90
C ASP A 426 12.57 -18.27 -7.05
N ASP A 427 12.90 -19.51 -7.40
CA ASP A 427 12.42 -20.74 -6.74
C ASP A 427 13.50 -21.43 -5.87
N LEU A 428 14.72 -20.86 -5.75
CA LEU A 428 15.82 -21.35 -4.91
C LEU A 428 15.95 -20.60 -3.58
#